data_2ae2ba34d17e0ba58f04ca32445a759d
#
_entry.id   2ae2ba34d17e0ba58f04ca32445a759d
#
_cell.length_a   1.000
_cell.length_b   1.000
_cell.length_c   1.000
_cell.angle_alpha   90.00
_cell.angle_beta   90.00
_cell.angle_gamma   90.00
#
_symmetry.space_group_name_H-M   'P 1'
#
loop_
_entity.id
_entity.type
_entity.pdbx_description
1 polymer ?
#
loop_
_entity_poly.entity_id
_entity_poly.type
_entity_poly.pdbx_seq_one_letter_code
_entity_poly.pdbx_strand_id
1 'polypeptide(L)'
;DATTTVLDCSTIDAETARKVGEAAAARDIGFLDAPVSGGVAAAQAGTLAFMCGGDAGVFDTAQTVLDVMGRASFHAGPAGAGQVAKACNNMLLAVHMLGTCEALAMGERHGLDPARLSEIMLASSGRNWSLEVYNPWPEVMEGSPASKGYQPGFMVDLMAKDLGLAMDVAQTACIDN
;
A
#
# COMPACT_ATOMS: atom_id res chain seq x y z
N ASP A 1 24.55 16.39 -7.65
CA ASP A 1 25.86 15.84 -7.97
C ASP A 1 25.81 14.31 -7.90
N ALA A 2 26.85 13.61 -8.34
CA ALA A 2 26.88 12.14 -8.43
C ALA A 2 26.72 11.39 -7.07
N THR A 3 26.63 12.11 -5.96
CA THR A 3 26.40 11.54 -4.62
C THR A 3 24.94 11.73 -4.16
N THR A 4 24.11 12.38 -4.98
CA THR A 4 22.70 12.65 -4.63
C THR A 4 21.84 11.46 -5.01
N THR A 5 20.99 11.02 -4.09
CA THR A 5 19.93 10.04 -4.34
C THR A 5 18.57 10.67 -4.05
N VAL A 6 17.62 10.48 -4.95
CA VAL A 6 16.23 10.90 -4.79
C VAL A 6 15.41 9.68 -4.41
N LEU A 7 14.71 9.76 -3.27
CA LEU A 7 13.71 8.78 -2.82
C LEU A 7 12.33 9.41 -3.00
N ASP A 8 11.59 8.99 -4.02
CA ASP A 8 10.24 9.48 -4.26
C ASP A 8 9.21 8.53 -3.61
N CYS A 9 8.69 8.94 -2.46
CA CYS A 9 7.68 8.17 -1.72
C CYS A 9 6.24 8.41 -2.19
N SER A 10 6.05 9.15 -3.28
CA SER A 10 4.72 9.39 -3.86
C SER A 10 4.09 8.12 -4.42
N THR A 11 2.77 8.07 -4.44
CA THR A 11 2.02 7.04 -5.19
C THR A 11 1.47 7.69 -6.46
N ILE A 12 2.14 7.40 -7.57
CA ILE A 12 1.90 7.94 -8.92
C ILE A 12 1.84 6.79 -9.94
N ASP A 13 1.64 7.11 -11.21
CA ASP A 13 1.72 6.10 -12.27
C ASP A 13 3.17 5.64 -12.52
N ALA A 14 3.31 4.36 -12.90
CA ALA A 14 4.62 3.74 -13.08
C ALA A 14 5.40 4.32 -14.27
N GLU A 15 4.73 4.83 -15.28
CA GLU A 15 5.38 5.42 -16.45
C GLU A 15 6.04 6.76 -16.09
N THR A 16 5.37 7.59 -15.32
CA THR A 16 5.95 8.83 -14.79
C THR A 16 7.15 8.55 -13.91
N ALA A 17 7.08 7.54 -13.03
CA ALA A 17 8.21 7.13 -12.20
C ALA A 17 9.42 6.70 -13.07
N ARG A 18 9.20 5.94 -14.14
CA ARG A 18 10.26 5.56 -15.11
C ARG A 18 10.89 6.78 -15.77
N LYS A 19 10.07 7.71 -16.28
CA LYS A 19 10.55 8.96 -16.92
C LYS A 19 11.40 9.81 -15.96
N VAL A 20 10.99 9.89 -14.69
CA VAL A 20 11.77 10.60 -13.66
C VAL A 20 13.09 9.88 -13.40
N GLY A 21 13.07 8.55 -13.30
CA GLY A 21 14.28 7.73 -13.15
C GLY A 21 15.26 7.92 -14.31
N GLU A 22 14.79 7.90 -15.56
CA GLU A 22 15.60 8.17 -16.73
C GLU A 22 16.21 9.58 -16.72
N ALA A 23 15.40 10.60 -16.35
CA ALA A 23 15.87 11.97 -16.24
C ALA A 23 16.89 12.18 -15.12
N ALA A 24 16.80 11.42 -14.03
CA ALA A 24 17.77 11.40 -12.94
C ALA A 24 19.09 10.74 -13.40
N ALA A 25 19.00 9.56 -14.02
CA ALA A 25 20.16 8.83 -14.55
C ALA A 25 20.95 9.65 -15.57
N ALA A 26 20.27 10.42 -16.45
CA ALA A 26 20.92 11.32 -17.40
C ALA A 26 21.74 12.47 -16.74
N ARG A 27 21.62 12.62 -15.42
CA ARG A 27 22.34 13.62 -14.60
C ARG A 27 23.25 12.96 -13.53
N ASP A 28 23.49 11.68 -13.64
CA ASP A 28 24.25 10.91 -12.63
C ASP A 28 23.65 11.03 -11.21
N ILE A 29 22.30 11.09 -11.11
CA ILE A 29 21.55 11.14 -9.85
C ILE A 29 20.89 9.79 -9.62
N GLY A 30 21.12 9.19 -8.43
CA GLY A 30 20.42 7.98 -8.02
C GLY A 30 18.92 8.26 -7.83
N PHE A 31 18.05 7.35 -8.27
CA PHE A 31 16.60 7.49 -8.11
C PHE A 31 15.96 6.17 -7.69
N LEU A 32 15.06 6.26 -6.71
CA LEU A 32 14.12 5.18 -6.35
C LEU A 32 12.70 5.74 -6.29
N ASP A 33 11.78 5.11 -6.99
CA ASP A 33 10.36 5.20 -6.66
C ASP A 33 10.12 4.28 -5.47
N ALA A 34 9.69 4.85 -4.35
CA ALA A 34 9.63 4.16 -3.07
C ALA A 34 8.28 4.40 -2.36
N PRO A 35 7.13 4.11 -3.03
CA PRO A 35 5.83 4.22 -2.38
C PRO A 35 5.75 3.36 -1.13
N VAL A 36 4.91 3.80 -0.19
CA VAL A 36 4.86 3.24 1.17
C VAL A 36 3.51 2.60 1.48
N SER A 37 3.52 1.69 2.45
CA SER A 37 2.33 1.12 3.07
C SER A 37 2.43 1.21 4.60
N GLY A 38 1.28 1.44 5.27
CA GLY A 38 1.17 1.52 6.73
C GLY A 38 0.39 2.74 7.24
N GLY A 39 0.16 3.74 6.37
CA GLY A 39 -0.58 4.94 6.72
C GLY A 39 0.14 5.85 7.72
N VAL A 40 -0.59 6.84 8.26
CA VAL A 40 -0.05 7.86 9.16
C VAL A 40 0.52 7.25 10.45
N ALA A 41 -0.15 6.24 11.02
CA ALA A 41 0.31 5.60 12.25
C ALA A 41 1.67 4.91 12.07
N ALA A 42 1.88 4.21 10.96
CA ALA A 42 3.17 3.58 10.67
C ALA A 42 4.25 4.61 10.36
N ALA A 43 3.91 5.74 9.72
CA ALA A 43 4.85 6.83 9.48
C ALA A 43 5.33 7.45 10.80
N GLN A 44 4.40 7.72 11.72
CA GLN A 44 4.73 8.24 13.06
C GLN A 44 5.59 7.27 13.90
N ALA A 45 5.35 5.97 13.73
CA ALA A 45 6.07 4.93 14.45
C ALA A 45 7.39 4.50 13.78
N GLY A 46 7.74 5.02 12.60
CA GLY A 46 8.90 4.56 11.82
C GLY A 46 8.78 3.10 11.37
N THR A 47 7.56 2.63 11.09
CA THR A 47 7.28 1.23 10.76
C THR A 47 6.66 1.04 9.37
N LEU A 48 6.90 1.97 8.46
CA LEU A 48 6.44 1.87 7.07
C LEU A 48 7.02 0.63 6.37
N ALA A 49 6.29 0.12 5.39
CA ALA A 49 6.83 -0.81 4.40
C ALA A 49 7.08 -0.05 3.10
N PHE A 50 8.33 -0.07 2.61
CA PHE A 50 8.74 0.57 1.36
C PHE A 50 8.76 -0.44 0.21
N MET A 51 8.22 -0.07 -0.93
CA MET A 51 8.24 -0.83 -2.18
C MET A 51 9.11 -0.06 -3.18
N CYS A 52 10.37 -0.46 -3.33
CA CYS A 52 11.35 0.35 -4.06
C CYS A 52 11.59 -0.18 -5.47
N GLY A 53 11.47 0.70 -6.46
CA GLY A 53 11.89 0.47 -7.84
C GLY A 53 13.07 1.37 -8.19
N GLY A 54 14.06 0.82 -8.91
CA GLY A 54 15.26 1.53 -9.34
C GLY A 54 16.49 0.63 -9.40
N ASP A 55 17.67 1.24 -9.52
CA ASP A 55 18.92 0.49 -9.53
C ASP A 55 19.22 -0.17 -8.17
N ALA A 56 19.69 -1.42 -8.19
CA ALA A 56 19.97 -2.17 -6.96
C ALA A 56 21.07 -1.53 -6.10
N GLY A 57 22.12 -0.97 -6.70
CA GLY A 57 23.18 -0.29 -5.96
C GLY A 57 22.69 1.01 -5.32
N VAL A 58 21.74 1.70 -5.96
CA VAL A 58 21.06 2.87 -5.36
C VAL A 58 20.19 2.42 -4.19
N PHE A 59 19.47 1.31 -4.32
CA PHE A 59 18.68 0.74 -3.23
C PHE A 59 19.56 0.37 -2.03
N ASP A 60 20.68 -0.34 -2.25
CA ASP A 60 21.61 -0.71 -1.18
C ASP A 60 22.16 0.52 -0.44
N THR A 61 22.46 1.59 -1.18
CA THR A 61 22.93 2.86 -0.60
C THR A 61 21.84 3.55 0.23
N ALA A 62 20.59 3.48 -0.22
CA ALA A 62 19.44 4.09 0.45
C ALA A 62 18.99 3.32 1.72
N GLN A 63 19.42 2.07 1.89
CA GLN A 63 18.95 1.18 2.95
C GLN A 63 19.07 1.82 4.35
N THR A 64 20.15 2.52 4.63
CA THR A 64 20.37 3.18 5.93
C THR A 64 19.32 4.24 6.26
N VAL A 65 18.76 4.90 5.24
CA VAL A 65 17.69 5.89 5.41
C VAL A 65 16.34 5.19 5.52
N LEU A 66 16.11 4.18 4.66
CA LEU A 66 14.86 3.41 4.67
C LEU A 66 14.64 2.69 6.01
N ASP A 67 15.68 2.13 6.62
CA ASP A 67 15.64 1.43 7.91
C ASP A 67 15.27 2.33 9.10
N VAL A 68 15.50 3.64 8.98
CA VAL A 68 15.10 4.61 10.02
C VAL A 68 13.60 4.95 9.92
N MET A 69 13.05 4.93 8.70
CA MET A 69 11.66 5.33 8.44
C MET A 69 10.70 4.14 8.38
N GLY A 70 11.20 2.94 8.18
CA GLY A 70 10.39 1.75 7.96
C GLY A 70 10.85 0.52 8.72
N ARG A 71 9.94 -0.43 8.84
CA ARG A 71 10.24 -1.78 9.39
C ARG A 71 10.73 -2.75 8.30
N ALA A 72 10.49 -2.45 7.04
CA ALA A 72 10.86 -3.28 5.90
C ALA A 72 10.94 -2.46 4.62
N SER A 73 11.92 -2.76 3.79
CA SER A 73 12.08 -2.22 2.45
C SER A 73 12.33 -3.36 1.46
N PHE A 74 11.68 -3.29 0.31
CA PHE A 74 11.73 -4.34 -0.70
C PHE A 74 12.17 -3.74 -2.02
N HIS A 75 13.25 -4.27 -2.62
CA HIS A 75 13.62 -3.95 -3.99
C HIS A 75 12.72 -4.74 -4.95
N ALA A 76 11.75 -4.06 -5.56
CA ALA A 76 10.76 -4.68 -6.44
C ALA A 76 11.24 -4.88 -7.87
N GLY A 77 12.31 -4.19 -8.28
CA GLY A 77 12.85 -4.26 -9.64
C GLY A 77 13.29 -2.89 -10.16
N PRO A 78 13.35 -2.68 -11.50
CA PRO A 78 13.76 -1.41 -12.08
C PRO A 78 12.79 -0.26 -11.75
N ALA A 79 13.15 0.97 -12.16
CA ALA A 79 12.31 2.16 -11.92
C ALA A 79 10.86 1.94 -12.38
N GLY A 80 9.89 2.36 -11.56
CA GLY A 80 8.47 2.12 -11.71
C GLY A 80 7.96 0.80 -11.13
N ALA A 81 8.86 -0.15 -10.75
CA ALA A 81 8.44 -1.42 -10.15
C ALA A 81 7.84 -1.23 -8.75
N GLY A 82 8.29 -0.24 -7.99
CA GLY A 82 7.70 0.11 -6.70
C GLY A 82 6.25 0.57 -6.86
N GLN A 83 5.96 1.39 -7.87
CA GLN A 83 4.60 1.86 -8.17
C GLN A 83 3.68 0.70 -8.60
N VAL A 84 4.18 -0.23 -9.43
CA VAL A 84 3.43 -1.45 -9.80
C VAL A 84 3.14 -2.29 -8.56
N ALA A 85 4.13 -2.53 -7.71
CA ALA A 85 3.94 -3.28 -6.46
C ALA A 85 2.90 -2.60 -5.56
N LYS A 86 2.95 -1.27 -5.44
CA LYS A 86 1.97 -0.49 -4.67
C LYS A 86 0.57 -0.59 -5.27
N ALA A 87 0.41 -0.50 -6.58
CA ALA A 87 -0.87 -0.64 -7.27
C ALA A 87 -1.49 -2.03 -7.01
N CYS A 88 -0.71 -3.10 -7.16
CA CYS A 88 -1.15 -4.47 -6.85
C CYS A 88 -1.56 -4.62 -5.38
N ASN A 89 -0.76 -4.09 -4.44
CA ASN A 89 -1.08 -4.15 -3.02
C ASN A 89 -2.40 -3.43 -2.70
N ASN A 90 -2.62 -2.24 -3.25
CA ASN A 90 -3.81 -1.46 -2.92
C ASN A 90 -5.07 -1.98 -3.63
N MET A 91 -4.94 -2.56 -4.82
CA MET A 91 -6.02 -3.32 -5.46
C MET A 91 -6.47 -4.47 -4.55
N LEU A 92 -5.53 -5.28 -4.07
CA LEU A 92 -5.85 -6.38 -3.15
C LEU A 92 -6.45 -5.89 -1.84
N LEU A 93 -5.94 -4.78 -1.27
CA LEU A 93 -6.49 -4.16 -0.07
C LEU A 93 -7.96 -3.73 -0.27
N ALA A 94 -8.31 -3.16 -1.42
CA ALA A 94 -9.68 -2.77 -1.73
C ALA A 94 -10.62 -3.98 -1.79
N VAL A 95 -10.18 -5.09 -2.40
CA VAL A 95 -10.94 -6.35 -2.44
C VAL A 95 -11.13 -6.92 -1.04
N HIS A 96 -10.10 -6.90 -0.20
CA HIS A 96 -10.21 -7.31 1.21
C HIS A 96 -11.23 -6.48 1.97
N MET A 97 -11.21 -5.15 1.82
CA MET A 97 -12.14 -4.28 2.51
C MET A 97 -13.57 -4.50 2.05
N LEU A 98 -13.82 -4.56 0.74
CA LEU A 98 -15.14 -4.82 0.18
C LEU A 98 -15.68 -6.18 0.65
N GLY A 99 -14.89 -7.26 0.50
CA GLY A 99 -15.32 -8.58 0.93
C GLY A 99 -15.57 -8.67 2.43
N THR A 100 -14.78 -7.98 3.24
CA THR A 100 -14.97 -7.91 4.70
C THR A 100 -16.27 -7.19 5.06
N CYS A 101 -16.54 -6.04 4.44
CA CYS A 101 -17.80 -5.29 4.66
C CYS A 101 -19.03 -6.13 4.29
N GLU A 102 -19.02 -6.77 3.13
CA GLU A 102 -20.12 -7.61 2.65
C GLU A 102 -20.34 -8.83 3.55
N ALA A 103 -19.26 -9.51 3.98
CA ALA A 103 -19.36 -10.67 4.85
C ALA A 103 -19.94 -10.30 6.23
N LEU A 104 -19.47 -9.22 6.84
CA LEU A 104 -19.97 -8.75 8.13
C LEU A 104 -21.42 -8.32 8.04
N ALA A 105 -21.79 -7.54 7.00
CA ALA A 105 -23.17 -7.11 6.79
C ALA A 105 -24.13 -8.28 6.54
N MET A 106 -23.69 -9.29 5.79
CA MET A 106 -24.47 -10.52 5.56
C MET A 106 -24.69 -11.28 6.85
N GLY A 107 -23.63 -11.47 7.65
CA GLY A 107 -23.73 -12.19 8.94
C GLY A 107 -24.65 -11.48 9.92
N GLU A 108 -24.54 -10.16 10.06
CA GLU A 108 -25.37 -9.36 10.94
C GLU A 108 -26.86 -9.47 10.58
N ARG A 109 -27.20 -9.38 9.29
CA ARG A 109 -28.57 -9.57 8.82
C ARG A 109 -29.15 -10.95 9.11
N HIS A 110 -28.30 -11.94 9.33
CA HIS A 110 -28.69 -13.29 9.76
C HIS A 110 -28.58 -13.50 11.29
N GLY A 111 -28.38 -12.44 12.04
CA GLY A 111 -28.36 -12.46 13.51
C GLY A 111 -27.03 -12.90 14.13
N LEU A 112 -25.93 -12.92 13.37
CA LEU A 112 -24.61 -13.13 13.94
C LEU A 112 -24.07 -11.84 14.54
N ASP A 113 -23.42 -11.95 15.68
CA ASP A 113 -22.64 -10.86 16.26
C ASP A 113 -21.40 -10.57 15.39
N PRO A 114 -21.23 -9.34 14.90
CA PRO A 114 -20.09 -8.96 14.06
C PRO A 114 -18.72 -9.18 14.72
N ALA A 115 -18.59 -9.01 16.03
CA ALA A 115 -17.38 -9.28 16.75
C ALA A 115 -17.04 -10.79 16.72
N ARG A 116 -18.03 -11.63 17.02
CA ARG A 116 -17.87 -13.08 16.94
C ARG A 116 -17.60 -13.57 15.52
N LEU A 117 -18.28 -12.99 14.52
CA LEU A 117 -18.03 -13.33 13.12
C LEU A 117 -16.63 -12.94 12.69
N SER A 118 -16.12 -11.77 13.15
CA SER A 118 -14.73 -11.36 12.90
C SER A 118 -13.73 -12.35 13.48
N GLU A 119 -13.94 -12.85 14.72
CA GLU A 119 -13.09 -13.87 15.32
C GLU A 119 -13.07 -15.18 14.50
N ILE A 120 -14.24 -15.61 14.04
CA ILE A 120 -14.36 -16.81 13.20
C ILE A 120 -13.57 -16.64 11.89
N MET A 121 -13.75 -15.50 11.21
CA MET A 121 -13.05 -15.23 9.95
C MET A 121 -11.53 -15.09 10.16
N LEU A 122 -11.09 -14.49 11.27
CA LEU A 122 -9.67 -14.40 11.63
C LEU A 122 -9.03 -15.76 11.91
N ALA A 123 -9.78 -16.70 12.46
CA ALA A 123 -9.33 -18.07 12.73
C ALA A 123 -9.45 -19.00 11.49
N SER A 124 -10.02 -18.52 10.40
CA SER A 124 -10.36 -19.29 9.22
C SER A 124 -9.71 -18.72 7.95
N SER A 125 -10.05 -19.27 6.79
CA SER A 125 -9.53 -18.86 5.48
C SER A 125 -9.94 -17.45 5.04
N GLY A 126 -10.89 -16.80 5.71
CA GLY A 126 -11.30 -15.41 5.47
C GLY A 126 -10.34 -14.38 6.08
N ARG A 127 -9.31 -14.80 6.80
CA ARG A 127 -8.32 -13.92 7.43
C ARG A 127 -7.69 -12.97 6.41
N ASN A 128 -7.68 -11.68 6.75
CA ASN A 128 -7.09 -10.65 5.90
C ASN A 128 -6.74 -9.39 6.71
N TRP A 129 -5.96 -8.49 6.13
CA TRP A 129 -5.47 -7.28 6.80
C TRP A 129 -6.62 -6.37 7.31
N SER A 130 -7.72 -6.26 6.57
CA SER A 130 -8.85 -5.42 6.98
C SER A 130 -9.48 -5.92 8.28
N LEU A 131 -9.64 -7.24 8.42
CA LEU A 131 -10.12 -7.84 9.67
C LEU A 131 -9.14 -7.65 10.83
N GLU A 132 -7.82 -7.80 10.56
CA GLU A 132 -6.79 -7.81 11.61
C GLU A 132 -6.46 -6.44 12.17
N VAL A 133 -6.47 -5.41 11.34
CA VAL A 133 -5.85 -4.10 11.66
C VAL A 133 -6.78 -2.93 11.41
N TYR A 134 -7.81 -3.10 10.58
CA TYR A 134 -8.64 -2.01 10.09
C TYR A 134 -10.12 -2.41 9.97
N ASN A 135 -10.64 -3.15 10.95
CA ASN A 135 -11.98 -3.70 10.89
C ASN A 135 -13.02 -2.60 10.62
N PRO A 136 -13.85 -2.74 9.56
CA PRO A 136 -14.80 -1.71 9.15
C PRO A 136 -16.06 -1.65 10.01
N TRP A 137 -16.28 -2.61 10.91
CA TRP A 137 -17.47 -2.64 11.77
C TRP A 137 -17.24 -1.86 13.06
N PRO A 138 -18.15 -0.94 13.44
CA PRO A 138 -18.06 -0.19 14.69
C PRO A 138 -17.97 -1.11 15.91
N GLU A 139 -17.21 -0.70 16.92
CA GLU A 139 -17.09 -1.37 18.22
C GLU A 139 -16.38 -2.74 18.22
N VAL A 140 -16.09 -3.32 17.03
CA VAL A 140 -15.34 -4.58 16.94
C VAL A 140 -13.86 -4.39 17.23
N MET A 141 -13.28 -3.26 16.81
CA MET A 141 -11.88 -2.95 17.02
C MET A 141 -11.73 -1.49 17.49
N GLU A 142 -11.40 -1.27 18.76
CA GLU A 142 -11.32 0.04 19.40
C GLU A 142 -10.43 1.05 18.64
N GLY A 143 -9.31 0.60 18.08
CA GLY A 143 -8.35 1.43 17.35
C GLY A 143 -8.76 1.78 15.91
N SER A 144 -9.78 1.13 15.35
CA SER A 144 -10.18 1.31 13.95
C SER A 144 -10.91 2.64 13.72
N PRO A 145 -10.83 3.21 12.51
CA PRO A 145 -11.63 4.38 12.15
C PRO A 145 -13.14 4.17 12.31
N ALA A 146 -13.64 2.97 12.06
CA ALA A 146 -15.06 2.63 12.24
C ALA A 146 -15.50 2.85 13.69
N SER A 147 -14.70 2.44 14.67
CA SER A 147 -15.01 2.62 16.11
C SER A 147 -14.76 4.04 16.61
N LYS A 148 -14.21 4.92 15.77
CA LYS A 148 -13.99 6.36 16.05
C LYS A 148 -14.92 7.25 15.21
N GLY A 149 -16.12 6.78 14.90
CA GLY A 149 -17.10 7.52 14.10
C GLY A 149 -16.64 7.74 12.65
N TYR A 150 -15.89 6.79 12.09
CA TYR A 150 -15.30 6.86 10.73
C TYR A 150 -14.40 8.08 10.51
N GLN A 151 -13.69 8.53 11.55
CA GLN A 151 -12.66 9.55 11.39
C GLN A 151 -11.65 9.13 10.32
N PRO A 152 -11.19 10.06 9.43
CA PRO A 152 -10.34 9.69 8.31
C PRO A 152 -9.03 9.04 8.76
N GLY A 153 -8.78 7.84 8.25
CA GLY A 153 -7.47 7.19 8.27
C GLY A 153 -6.89 7.20 6.87
N PHE A 154 -7.18 6.17 6.07
CA PHE A 154 -6.92 6.17 4.64
C PHE A 154 -8.21 6.59 3.91
N MET A 155 -8.20 7.76 3.25
CA MET A 155 -9.39 8.33 2.64
C MET A 155 -9.86 7.55 1.42
N VAL A 156 -11.17 7.49 1.19
CA VAL A 156 -11.79 6.82 0.04
C VAL A 156 -11.28 7.39 -1.28
N ASP A 157 -11.11 8.71 -1.38
CA ASP A 157 -10.59 9.35 -2.59
C ASP A 157 -9.15 8.89 -2.95
N LEU A 158 -8.32 8.65 -1.93
CA LEU A 158 -6.98 8.09 -2.13
C LEU A 158 -7.02 6.65 -2.60
N MET A 159 -7.95 5.84 -2.06
CA MET A 159 -8.16 4.48 -2.56
C MET A 159 -8.70 4.49 -3.99
N ALA A 160 -9.64 5.36 -4.32
CA ALA A 160 -10.16 5.50 -5.68
C ALA A 160 -9.07 5.89 -6.69
N LYS A 161 -8.19 6.82 -6.30
CA LYS A 161 -6.99 7.16 -7.09
C LYS A 161 -6.09 5.95 -7.28
N ASP A 162 -5.78 5.20 -6.23
CA ASP A 162 -4.89 4.05 -6.28
C ASP A 162 -5.48 2.91 -7.12
N LEU A 163 -6.81 2.72 -7.11
CA LEU A 163 -7.50 1.78 -8.00
C LEU A 163 -7.43 2.22 -9.47
N GLY A 164 -7.50 3.53 -9.74
CA GLY A 164 -7.24 4.08 -11.08
C GLY A 164 -5.85 3.71 -11.58
N LEU A 165 -4.82 3.91 -10.76
CA LEU A 165 -3.44 3.50 -11.08
C LEU A 165 -3.31 2.00 -11.30
N ALA A 166 -4.04 1.17 -10.55
CA ALA A 166 -4.05 -0.27 -10.74
C ALA A 166 -4.71 -0.67 -12.08
N MET A 167 -5.75 0.02 -12.49
CA MET A 167 -6.37 -0.18 -13.81
C MET A 167 -5.41 0.17 -14.96
N ASP A 168 -4.65 1.26 -14.84
CA ASP A 168 -3.63 1.64 -15.83
C ASP A 168 -2.54 0.56 -15.95
N VAL A 169 -2.07 0.03 -14.81
CA VAL A 169 -1.12 -1.10 -14.79
C VAL A 169 -1.70 -2.34 -15.46
N ALA A 170 -2.97 -2.67 -15.20
CA ALA A 170 -3.63 -3.83 -15.79
C ALA A 170 -3.78 -3.68 -17.33
N GLN A 171 -4.13 -2.48 -17.80
CA GLN A 171 -4.25 -2.19 -19.23
C GLN A 171 -2.92 -2.35 -19.98
N THR A 172 -1.82 -1.86 -19.37
CA THR A 172 -0.47 -2.01 -19.97
C THR A 172 -0.05 -3.47 -20.05
N ALA A 173 -0.37 -4.29 -19.05
CA ALA A 173 -0.07 -5.72 -19.05
C ALA A 173 -0.89 -6.51 -20.07
N CYS A 174 -2.09 -6.07 -20.44
CA CYS A 174 -2.93 -6.73 -21.42
C CYS A 174 -2.58 -6.36 -22.89
N ILE A 175 -1.86 -5.26 -23.11
CA ILE A 175 -1.46 -4.81 -24.45
C ILE A 175 -0.19 -5.54 -24.92
N ASP A 176 0.66 -6.01 -24.02
CA ASP A 176 1.93 -6.69 -24.31
C ASP A 176 1.77 -8.23 -24.46
N ASN A 177 0.54 -8.76 -24.50
CA ASN A 177 0.20 -10.15 -24.75
C ASN A 177 -0.66 -10.30 -26.03
#